data_e13dc6038523b5c244d4131aa7de72f2
#
_entry.id   e13dc6038523b5c244d4131aa7de72f2
#
_cell.length_a   1.000
_cell.length_b   1.000
_cell.length_c   1.000
_cell.angle_alpha   90.00
_cell.angle_beta   90.00
_cell.angle_gamma   90.00
#
_symmetry.space_group_name_H-M   'P 1'
#
loop_
_entity.id
_entity.type
_entity.pdbx_description
1 polymer ?
#
loop_
_entity_poly.entity_id
_entity_poly.type
_entity_poly.pdbx_seq_one_letter_code
_entity_poly.pdbx_strand_id
1 'polypeptide(L)'
;PAVRQGVWNGRPVNAGLVIHEGQLSFTEEGLSCLVDLGQWWKASRGLPLPLGVNGIRRSLGPKIHKEVAGLIRQSIVYGLEHREEALDYAASFARGLDGERLSKFVAMYVNKWTVRFPEEAKQAVEELLRGAYQLGLLERPLVPEFVGESGR
;
A
#
# COMPACT_ATOMS: atom_id res chain seq x y z
N PRO A 1 3.63 15.18 -11.00
CA PRO A 1 4.23 16.37 -11.59
C PRO A 1 4.11 16.39 -13.12
N ALA A 2 4.57 15.33 -13.84
CA ALA A 2 4.58 15.32 -15.31
C ALA A 2 3.16 15.34 -15.92
N VAL A 3 2.21 14.63 -15.33
CA VAL A 3 0.81 14.63 -15.80
C VAL A 3 0.19 16.01 -15.65
N ARG A 4 0.46 16.72 -14.56
CA ARG A 4 0.00 18.10 -14.33
C ARG A 4 0.55 19.08 -15.36
N GLN A 5 1.80 18.89 -15.75
CA GLN A 5 2.48 19.74 -16.73
C GLN A 5 2.16 19.35 -18.18
N GLY A 6 1.53 18.18 -18.40
CA GLY A 6 1.28 17.65 -19.74
C GLY A 6 2.55 17.27 -20.52
N VAL A 7 3.73 17.29 -19.87
CA VAL A 7 5.02 17.04 -20.52
C VAL A 7 5.94 16.23 -19.62
N TRP A 8 6.60 15.22 -20.20
CA TRP A 8 7.68 14.46 -19.59
C TRP A 8 8.87 14.33 -20.54
N ASN A 9 10.06 14.80 -20.12
CA ASN A 9 11.25 14.82 -20.97
C ASN A 9 11.01 15.44 -22.35
N GLY A 10 10.27 16.57 -22.41
CA GLY A 10 9.94 17.27 -23.63
C GLY A 10 8.85 16.60 -24.51
N ARG A 11 8.26 15.51 -24.06
CA ARG A 11 7.19 14.81 -24.79
C ARG A 11 5.82 15.04 -24.14
N PRO A 12 4.75 15.18 -24.90
CA PRO A 12 3.41 15.31 -24.34
C PRO A 12 3.00 14.05 -23.56
N VAL A 13 2.36 14.24 -22.42
CA VAL A 13 1.82 13.19 -21.56
C VAL A 13 0.30 13.29 -21.60
N ASN A 14 -0.35 12.29 -22.16
CA ASN A 14 -1.82 12.24 -22.27
C ASN A 14 -2.48 11.51 -21.09
N ALA A 15 -1.75 10.63 -20.43
CA ALA A 15 -2.22 9.90 -19.23
C ALA A 15 -1.03 9.59 -18.32
N GLY A 16 -1.30 9.34 -17.05
CA GLY A 16 -0.28 8.98 -16.07
C GLY A 16 -0.87 8.19 -14.90
N LEU A 17 -0.02 7.46 -14.20
CA LEU A 17 -0.37 6.78 -12.97
C LEU A 17 -0.27 7.76 -11.80
N VAL A 18 -1.38 7.91 -11.08
CA VAL A 18 -1.47 8.72 -9.85
C VAL A 18 -1.48 7.78 -8.66
N ILE A 19 -0.58 8.03 -7.71
CA ILE A 19 -0.42 7.27 -6.47
C ILE A 19 -0.34 8.22 -5.26
N HIS A 20 -0.28 7.65 -4.05
CA HIS A 20 -0.17 8.39 -2.80
C HIS A 20 -1.30 9.44 -2.63
N GLU A 21 -0.97 10.60 -2.08
CA GLU A 21 -1.90 11.72 -1.86
C GLU A 21 -2.58 12.22 -3.14
N GLY A 22 -1.94 12.05 -4.28
CA GLY A 22 -2.51 12.41 -5.57
C GLY A 22 -3.84 11.70 -5.89
N GLN A 23 -4.09 10.54 -5.29
CA GLN A 23 -5.38 9.84 -5.39
C GLN A 23 -6.54 10.63 -4.76
N LEU A 24 -6.24 11.55 -3.85
CA LEU A 24 -7.24 12.37 -3.15
C LEU A 24 -7.40 13.77 -3.77
N SER A 25 -6.46 14.20 -4.63
CA SER A 25 -6.42 15.58 -5.14
C SER A 25 -6.49 15.70 -6.67
N PHE A 26 -6.42 14.60 -7.43
CA PHE A 26 -6.31 14.66 -8.88
C PHE A 26 -7.45 15.43 -9.57
N THR A 27 -8.67 15.37 -9.04
CA THR A 27 -9.84 16.10 -9.60
C THR A 27 -9.71 17.61 -9.42
N GLU A 28 -9.14 18.05 -8.31
CA GLU A 28 -8.87 19.47 -8.04
C GLU A 28 -7.79 20.04 -9.00
N GLU A 29 -6.97 19.14 -9.55
CA GLU A 29 -5.95 19.48 -10.51
C GLU A 29 -6.41 19.38 -11.97
N GLY A 30 -7.74 19.23 -12.18
CA GLY A 30 -8.33 19.13 -13.50
C GLY A 30 -8.09 17.81 -14.22
N LEU A 31 -7.63 16.78 -13.49
CA LEU A 31 -7.42 15.45 -14.04
C LEU A 31 -8.69 14.59 -13.94
N SER A 32 -8.88 13.69 -14.91
CA SER A 32 -9.97 12.72 -14.93
C SER A 32 -9.43 11.31 -14.70
N CYS A 33 -10.13 10.50 -13.90
CA CYS A 33 -9.80 9.10 -13.71
C CYS A 33 -10.28 8.29 -14.92
N LEU A 34 -9.35 7.72 -15.66
CA LEU A 34 -9.65 6.80 -16.77
C LEU A 34 -9.93 5.38 -16.25
N VAL A 35 -9.13 4.92 -15.29
CA VAL A 35 -9.24 3.60 -14.68
C VAL A 35 -8.82 3.69 -13.21
N ASP A 36 -9.68 3.25 -12.31
CA ASP A 36 -9.30 2.93 -10.94
C ASP A 36 -8.74 1.51 -10.91
N LEU A 37 -7.41 1.40 -10.71
CA LEU A 37 -6.73 0.11 -10.73
C LEU A 37 -7.16 -0.81 -9.58
N GLY A 38 -7.57 -0.27 -8.44
CA GLY A 38 -8.08 -1.05 -7.32
C GLY A 38 -9.43 -1.69 -7.65
N GLN A 39 -10.35 -0.91 -8.22
CA GLN A 39 -11.65 -1.43 -8.67
C GLN A 39 -11.50 -2.43 -9.82
N TRP A 40 -10.65 -2.12 -10.80
CA TRP A 40 -10.37 -3.03 -11.91
C TRP A 40 -9.79 -4.36 -11.41
N TRP A 41 -8.82 -4.32 -10.50
CA TRP A 41 -8.22 -5.52 -9.91
C TRP A 41 -9.26 -6.35 -9.16
N LYS A 42 -10.07 -5.69 -8.32
CA LYS A 42 -11.14 -6.37 -7.57
C LYS A 42 -12.15 -7.04 -8.50
N ALA A 43 -12.57 -6.35 -9.55
CA ALA A 43 -13.52 -6.89 -10.54
C ALA A 43 -12.91 -8.06 -11.34
N SER A 44 -11.62 -8.00 -11.69
CA SER A 44 -10.96 -9.00 -12.54
C SER A 44 -10.42 -10.20 -11.76
N ARG A 45 -10.04 -10.03 -10.49
CA ARG A 45 -9.39 -11.07 -9.66
C ARG A 45 -10.23 -11.50 -8.45
N GLY A 46 -11.28 -10.75 -8.09
CA GLY A 46 -12.05 -10.99 -6.88
C GLY A 46 -11.33 -10.62 -5.58
N LEU A 47 -10.08 -10.18 -5.65
CA LEU A 47 -9.16 -9.92 -4.54
C LEU A 47 -8.89 -8.42 -4.37
N PRO A 48 -8.50 -7.93 -3.19
CA PRO A 48 -8.05 -6.56 -3.01
C PRO A 48 -6.72 -6.33 -3.75
N LEU A 49 -6.47 -5.11 -4.25
CA LEU A 49 -5.18 -4.77 -4.82
C LEU A 49 -4.15 -4.53 -3.71
N PRO A 50 -3.04 -5.29 -3.64
CA PRO A 50 -1.98 -5.03 -2.67
C PRO A 50 -1.26 -3.73 -3.00
N LEU A 51 -1.30 -2.74 -2.08
CA LEU A 51 -0.61 -1.46 -2.25
C LEU A 51 0.83 -1.50 -1.75
N GLY A 52 1.10 -2.33 -0.74
CA GLY A 52 2.43 -2.50 -0.17
C GLY A 52 2.43 -3.54 0.95
N VAL A 53 3.61 -4.04 1.24
CA VAL A 53 3.85 -4.99 2.33
C VAL A 53 5.17 -4.66 3.02
N ASN A 54 5.29 -4.99 4.29
CA ASN A 54 6.56 -4.94 5.00
C ASN A 54 7.32 -6.24 4.78
N GLY A 55 8.57 -6.15 4.34
CA GLY A 55 9.45 -7.31 4.15
C GLY A 55 10.54 -7.40 5.22
N ILE A 56 10.87 -8.61 5.66
CA ILE A 56 11.96 -8.88 6.57
C ILE A 56 12.94 -9.89 5.95
N ARG A 57 14.23 -9.70 6.18
CA ARG A 57 15.28 -10.57 5.65
C ARG A 57 15.20 -11.96 6.25
N ARG A 58 15.13 -13.01 5.42
CA ARG A 58 15.09 -14.41 5.86
C ARG A 58 16.27 -14.81 6.75
N SER A 59 17.46 -14.25 6.48
CA SER A 59 18.68 -14.56 7.24
C SER A 59 18.65 -14.19 8.72
N LEU A 60 17.69 -13.37 9.16
CA LEU A 60 17.53 -13.01 10.58
C LEU A 60 16.92 -14.15 11.42
N GLY A 61 16.32 -15.13 10.77
CA GLY A 61 15.78 -16.31 11.42
C GLY A 61 14.41 -16.12 12.08
N PRO A 62 13.70 -17.23 12.38
CA PRO A 62 12.30 -17.21 12.77
C PRO A 62 12.04 -16.52 14.11
N LYS A 63 12.98 -16.52 15.04
CA LYS A 63 12.84 -15.83 16.32
C LYS A 63 12.70 -14.32 16.11
N ILE A 64 13.62 -13.71 15.38
CA ILE A 64 13.58 -12.27 15.08
C ILE A 64 12.39 -11.91 14.21
N HIS A 65 12.03 -12.76 13.24
CA HIS A 65 10.81 -12.55 12.43
C HIS A 65 9.59 -12.41 13.33
N LYS A 66 9.39 -13.31 14.28
CA LYS A 66 8.25 -13.29 15.19
C LYS A 66 8.25 -12.06 16.11
N GLU A 67 9.41 -11.71 16.65
CA GLU A 67 9.58 -10.54 17.53
C GLU A 67 9.25 -9.25 16.78
N VAL A 68 9.81 -9.05 15.58
CA VAL A 68 9.59 -7.85 14.77
C VAL A 68 8.14 -7.76 14.30
N ALA A 69 7.55 -8.85 13.86
CA ALA A 69 6.13 -8.87 13.48
C ALA A 69 5.21 -8.50 14.66
N GLY A 70 5.55 -8.99 15.87
CA GLY A 70 4.85 -8.62 17.10
C GLY A 70 4.97 -7.13 17.45
N LEU A 71 6.16 -6.56 17.33
CA LEU A 71 6.39 -5.13 17.57
C LEU A 71 5.66 -4.24 16.56
N ILE A 72 5.72 -4.58 15.27
CA ILE A 72 4.99 -3.85 14.24
C ILE A 72 3.48 -3.87 14.53
N ARG A 73 2.93 -5.03 14.86
CA ARG A 73 1.51 -5.15 15.20
C ARG A 73 1.15 -4.30 16.42
N GLN A 74 1.94 -4.35 17.49
CA GLN A 74 1.72 -3.52 18.69
C GLN A 74 1.74 -2.03 18.35
N SER A 75 2.70 -1.59 17.54
CA SER A 75 2.80 -0.20 17.10
C SER A 75 1.57 0.23 16.28
N ILE A 76 1.07 -0.64 15.39
CA ILE A 76 -0.13 -0.35 14.61
C ILE A 76 -1.36 -0.24 15.51
N VAL A 77 -1.53 -1.18 16.44
CA VAL A 77 -2.65 -1.16 17.42
C VAL A 77 -2.59 0.12 18.25
N TYR A 78 -1.42 0.45 18.80
CA TYR A 78 -1.23 1.69 19.57
C TYR A 78 -1.64 2.93 18.74
N GLY A 79 -1.15 3.04 17.51
CA GLY A 79 -1.52 4.18 16.64
C GLY A 79 -3.00 4.24 16.28
N LEU A 80 -3.70 3.11 16.21
CA LEU A 80 -5.14 3.09 15.99
C LEU A 80 -5.94 3.47 17.23
N GLU A 81 -5.46 3.11 18.43
CA GLU A 81 -6.06 3.45 19.72
C GLU A 81 -5.76 4.91 20.13
N HIS A 82 -4.60 5.45 19.71
CA HIS A 82 -4.16 6.82 19.99
C HIS A 82 -4.13 7.65 18.69
N ARG A 83 -5.25 7.65 17.97
CA ARG A 83 -5.33 8.16 16.60
C ARG A 83 -4.93 9.63 16.46
N GLU A 84 -5.33 10.48 17.39
CA GLU A 84 -5.01 11.92 17.36
C GLU A 84 -3.49 12.13 17.48
N GLU A 85 -2.87 11.54 18.49
CA GLU A 85 -1.40 11.60 18.70
C GLU A 85 -0.64 11.06 17.48
N ALA A 86 -1.09 9.93 16.92
CA ALA A 86 -0.48 9.33 15.74
C ALA A 86 -0.62 10.23 14.48
N LEU A 87 -1.75 10.92 14.32
CA LEU A 87 -1.96 11.85 13.23
C LEU A 87 -1.15 13.14 13.39
N ASP A 88 -1.01 13.66 14.61
CA ASP A 88 -0.16 14.82 14.90
C ASP A 88 1.30 14.52 14.58
N TYR A 89 1.77 13.32 14.97
CA TYR A 89 3.10 12.87 14.60
C TYR A 89 3.25 12.72 13.07
N ALA A 90 2.30 12.09 12.40
CA ALA A 90 2.30 11.91 10.94
C ALA A 90 2.27 13.25 10.19
N ALA A 91 1.59 14.27 10.73
CA ALA A 91 1.51 15.60 10.15
C ALA A 91 2.88 16.26 9.98
N SER A 92 3.83 15.95 10.87
CA SER A 92 5.21 16.46 10.78
C SER A 92 5.95 15.97 9.52
N PHE A 93 5.49 14.89 8.89
CA PHE A 93 6.03 14.31 7.66
C PHE A 93 5.14 14.54 6.45
N ALA A 94 3.94 15.08 6.66
CA ALA A 94 2.96 15.32 5.59
C ALA A 94 3.40 16.49 4.71
N ARG A 95 3.48 16.24 3.40
CA ARG A 95 3.85 17.26 2.41
C ARG A 95 2.62 18.03 1.92
N GLY A 96 2.08 18.91 2.79
CA GLY A 96 0.96 19.78 2.41
C GLY A 96 -0.43 19.12 2.48
N LEU A 97 -0.57 17.99 3.16
CA LEU A 97 -1.88 17.44 3.49
C LEU A 97 -2.46 18.16 4.70
N ASP A 98 -3.72 18.58 4.60
CA ASP A 98 -4.50 19.07 5.75
C ASP A 98 -4.94 17.91 6.65
N GLY A 99 -5.47 18.24 7.83
CA GLY A 99 -5.81 17.25 8.85
C GLY A 99 -6.79 16.16 8.36
N GLU A 100 -7.82 16.53 7.59
CA GLU A 100 -8.81 15.59 7.08
C GLU A 100 -8.22 14.69 5.98
N ARG A 101 -7.48 15.27 5.05
CA ARG A 101 -6.80 14.52 3.96
C ARG A 101 -5.73 13.61 4.51
N LEU A 102 -4.95 14.08 5.49
CA LEU A 102 -3.96 13.27 6.18
C LEU A 102 -4.62 12.06 6.87
N SER A 103 -5.72 12.29 7.58
CA SER A 103 -6.48 11.22 8.24
C SER A 103 -7.00 10.18 7.25
N LYS A 104 -7.54 10.61 6.10
CA LYS A 104 -7.97 9.72 5.02
C LYS A 104 -6.78 8.96 4.41
N PHE A 105 -5.69 9.65 4.16
CA PHE A 105 -4.48 9.04 3.59
C PHE A 105 -3.91 7.97 4.52
N VAL A 106 -3.74 8.27 5.81
CA VAL A 106 -3.25 7.31 6.80
C VAL A 106 -4.18 6.09 6.88
N ALA A 107 -5.51 6.29 6.84
CA ALA A 107 -6.47 5.20 6.92
C ALA A 107 -6.42 4.23 5.72
N MET A 108 -5.93 4.66 4.56
CA MET A 108 -5.71 3.77 3.41
C MET A 108 -4.61 2.73 3.68
N TYR A 109 -3.61 3.08 4.50
CA TYR A 109 -2.43 2.25 4.76
C TYR A 109 -2.41 1.65 6.17
N VAL A 110 -3.10 2.27 7.15
CA VAL A 110 -3.11 1.82 8.54
C VAL A 110 -4.55 1.58 8.97
N ASN A 111 -4.94 0.31 9.01
CA ASN A 111 -6.32 -0.11 9.30
C ASN A 111 -6.35 -1.56 9.84
N LYS A 112 -7.54 -2.13 10.01
CA LYS A 112 -7.70 -3.51 10.51
C LYS A 112 -6.94 -4.58 9.71
N TRP A 113 -6.70 -4.34 8.41
CA TRP A 113 -5.98 -5.27 7.54
C TRP A 113 -4.48 -5.29 7.83
N THR A 114 -3.93 -4.17 8.30
CA THR A 114 -2.52 -4.08 8.71
C THR A 114 -2.29 -4.61 10.12
N VAL A 115 -3.30 -4.59 10.99
CA VAL A 115 -3.25 -5.24 12.32
C VAL A 115 -3.24 -6.76 12.16
N ARG A 116 -4.12 -7.27 11.29
CA ARG A 116 -4.24 -8.69 11.01
C ARG A 116 -4.35 -8.89 9.51
N PHE A 117 -3.32 -9.47 8.92
CA PHE A 117 -3.25 -9.72 7.49
C PHE A 117 -4.09 -10.94 7.11
N PRO A 118 -5.31 -10.76 6.56
CA PRO A 118 -6.24 -11.85 6.35
C PRO A 118 -5.79 -12.74 5.18
N GLU A 119 -6.34 -13.94 5.09
CA GLU A 119 -6.01 -14.90 4.03
C GLU A 119 -6.27 -14.34 2.63
N GLU A 120 -7.35 -13.59 2.46
CA GLU A 120 -7.66 -12.89 1.20
C GLU A 120 -6.53 -11.92 0.77
N ALA A 121 -5.89 -11.23 1.72
CA ALA A 121 -4.77 -10.34 1.42
C ALA A 121 -3.49 -11.11 1.07
N LYS A 122 -3.25 -12.27 1.69
CA LYS A 122 -2.13 -13.15 1.34
C LYS A 122 -2.28 -13.66 -0.10
N GLN A 123 -3.48 -14.19 -0.43
CA GLN A 123 -3.80 -14.62 -1.79
C GLN A 123 -3.65 -13.50 -2.81
N ALA A 124 -4.01 -12.27 -2.45
CA ALA A 124 -3.83 -11.11 -3.32
C ALA A 124 -2.35 -10.82 -3.63
N VAL A 125 -1.47 -10.92 -2.63
CA VAL A 125 -0.02 -10.76 -2.82
C VAL A 125 0.54 -11.88 -3.69
N GLU A 126 0.15 -13.13 -3.44
CA GLU A 126 0.57 -14.29 -4.23
C GLU A 126 0.13 -14.16 -5.70
N GLU A 127 -1.13 -13.74 -5.92
CA GLU A 127 -1.67 -13.51 -7.26
C GLU A 127 -0.92 -12.40 -8.01
N LEU A 128 -0.60 -11.29 -7.33
CA LEU A 128 0.16 -10.20 -7.91
C LEU A 128 1.57 -10.64 -8.31
N LEU A 129 2.27 -11.35 -7.43
CA LEU A 129 3.63 -11.84 -7.71
C LEU A 129 3.64 -12.90 -8.82
N ARG A 130 2.65 -13.79 -8.83
CA ARG A 130 2.47 -14.79 -9.88
C ARG A 130 2.22 -14.13 -11.24
N GLY A 131 1.33 -13.15 -11.30
CA GLY A 131 1.06 -12.39 -12.52
C GLY A 131 2.27 -11.63 -13.02
N ALA A 132 3.03 -11.00 -12.12
CA ALA A 132 4.27 -10.30 -12.47
C ALA A 132 5.32 -11.26 -13.08
N TYR A 133 5.45 -12.47 -12.54
CA TYR A 133 6.32 -13.50 -13.12
C TYR A 133 5.83 -13.96 -14.50
N GLN A 134 4.54 -14.22 -14.66
CA GLN A 134 3.96 -14.64 -15.95
C GLN A 134 4.14 -13.59 -17.06
N LEU A 135 4.17 -12.32 -16.69
CA LEU A 135 4.42 -11.20 -17.60
C LEU A 135 5.92 -10.91 -17.84
N GLY A 136 6.83 -11.71 -17.26
CA GLY A 136 8.27 -11.51 -17.41
C GLY A 136 8.84 -10.32 -16.64
N LEU A 137 8.08 -9.75 -15.69
CA LEU A 137 8.53 -8.65 -14.83
C LEU A 137 9.43 -9.14 -13.68
N LEU A 138 9.41 -10.43 -13.40
CA LEU A 138 10.28 -11.08 -12.42
C LEU A 138 11.09 -12.16 -13.10
N GLU A 139 12.39 -12.22 -12.80
CA GLU A 139 13.31 -13.22 -13.35
C GLU A 139 13.00 -14.65 -12.88
N ARG A 140 12.38 -14.78 -11.71
CA ARG A 140 12.01 -16.08 -11.11
C ARG A 140 10.70 -15.93 -10.32
N PRO A 141 9.96 -17.04 -10.15
CA PRO A 141 8.77 -17.01 -9.32
C PRO A 141 9.14 -16.67 -7.87
N LEU A 142 8.36 -15.77 -7.25
CA LEU A 142 8.48 -15.43 -5.84
C LEU A 142 7.29 -16.03 -5.09
N VAL A 143 7.61 -16.87 -4.10
CA VAL A 143 6.63 -17.39 -3.15
C VAL A 143 6.81 -16.64 -1.84
N PRO A 144 5.84 -15.80 -1.43
CA PRO A 144 5.93 -15.07 -0.18
C PRO A 144 5.75 -16.03 1.01
N GLU A 145 6.50 -15.78 2.08
CA GLU A 145 6.31 -16.41 3.37
C GLU A 145 5.76 -15.36 4.33
N PHE A 146 4.61 -15.61 4.93
CA PHE A 146 3.96 -14.68 5.84
C PHE A 146 4.37 -14.97 7.29
N VAL A 147 4.84 -13.93 8.01
CA VAL A 147 5.29 -14.02 9.39
C VAL A 147 4.23 -13.48 10.32
N GLY A 148 3.96 -14.15 11.43
CA GLY A 148 3.19 -13.58 12.54
C GLY A 148 1.82 -14.17 12.83
N GLU A 149 1.35 -15.15 12.05
CA GLU A 149 0.15 -15.91 12.41
C GLU A 149 0.37 -17.41 12.24
N SER A 150 1.05 -18.03 13.20
CA SER A 150 0.73 -19.42 13.50
C SER A 150 -0.63 -19.38 14.17
N GLY A 151 -1.67 -19.74 13.40
CA GLY A 151 -3.02 -19.80 13.90
C GLY A 151 -3.15 -20.79 15.05
N ARG A 152 -3.88 -20.45 16.03
CA ARG A 152 -5.02 -21.14 16.66
C ARG A 152 -5.53 -20.28 17.78
#